data_04f6dfea67c8ac05a24e8e308a0832af
#
_entry.id   04f6dfea67c8ac05a24e8e308a0832af
#
_cell.length_a   1.000
_cell.length_b   1.000
_cell.length_c   1.000
_cell.angle_alpha   90.00
_cell.angle_beta   90.00
_cell.angle_gamma   90.00
#
_symmetry.space_group_name_H-M   'P 1'
#
loop_
_entity.id
_entity.type
_entity.pdbx_description
1 polymer ?
#
loop_
_entity_poly.entity_id
_entity_poly.type
_entity_poly.pdbx_seq_one_letter_code
_entity_poly.pdbx_strand_id
1 'polypeptide(L)'
;MINRELIRIKVVQLTYAYYQNGSKNIDTAEKELMFSLSKAYDMYNYLLALIVGITREARRHVEVAESKAKREGTPMPSTKFVYNRFALQLEQNKMLNEFMETQKKSWDDHPEFLKKIYIQITESQIYKDYMESADDDYLTDRELWRKIYRTLIQDNPDLDALLEEQSLYWNDDKEVVDTFVVKTIKRFEEKNSSNQELLPEYDSEEDKDYARKLFRATIMNGEEYQRYMSEASRNWDFSRLAYMDIVIMQIAIAEMMTFPSIPISVSINEYVELAKVYSTPRSAGYINGMLDAIAHHLVNSGRLIKMVR
;
A
#
# COMPACT_ATOMS: atom_id res chain seq x y z
N MET A 1 6.67 2.76 -6.49
CA MET A 1 5.79 2.14 -5.49
C MET A 1 4.31 2.35 -5.82
N ILE A 2 3.86 3.56 -6.05
CA ILE A 2 2.47 3.84 -6.40
C ILE A 2 2.16 3.20 -7.75
N ASN A 3 1.29 2.18 -7.74
CA ASN A 3 0.85 1.44 -8.91
C ASN A 3 -0.62 1.74 -9.26
N ARG A 4 -1.11 1.20 -10.37
CA ARG A 4 -2.49 1.45 -10.83
C ARG A 4 -3.56 0.90 -9.87
N GLU A 5 -3.27 -0.16 -9.12
CA GLU A 5 -4.17 -0.69 -8.09
C GLU A 5 -4.40 0.35 -6.98
N LEU A 6 -3.32 0.86 -6.39
CA LEU A 6 -3.39 1.90 -5.37
C LEU A 6 -4.04 3.19 -5.89
N ILE A 7 -3.73 3.57 -7.14
CA ILE A 7 -4.35 4.74 -7.77
C ILE A 7 -5.86 4.56 -7.88
N ARG A 8 -6.35 3.38 -8.31
CA ARG A 8 -7.80 3.11 -8.39
C ARG A 8 -8.46 3.20 -7.03
N ILE A 9 -7.85 2.63 -5.99
CA ILE A 9 -8.33 2.74 -4.60
C ILE A 9 -8.50 4.22 -4.22
N LYS A 10 -7.47 5.03 -4.41
CA LYS A 10 -7.51 6.46 -4.08
C LYS A 10 -8.52 7.24 -4.91
N VAL A 11 -8.65 6.91 -6.19
CA VAL A 11 -9.66 7.56 -7.05
C VAL A 11 -11.08 7.22 -6.59
N VAL A 12 -11.35 5.98 -6.14
CA VAL A 12 -12.66 5.62 -5.54
C VAL A 12 -12.93 6.46 -4.29
N GLN A 13 -11.98 6.53 -3.36
CA GLN A 13 -12.10 7.27 -2.11
C GLN A 13 -12.33 8.78 -2.37
N LEU A 14 -11.50 9.38 -3.21
CA LEU A 14 -11.56 10.81 -3.49
C LEU A 14 -12.75 11.21 -4.36
N THR A 15 -13.21 10.34 -5.27
CA THR A 15 -14.44 10.57 -6.03
C THR A 15 -15.66 10.55 -5.11
N TYR A 16 -15.73 9.56 -4.22
CA TYR A 16 -16.79 9.51 -3.21
C TYR A 16 -16.79 10.77 -2.34
N ALA A 17 -15.64 11.14 -1.80
CA ALA A 17 -15.50 12.35 -0.98
C ALA A 17 -15.87 13.63 -1.76
N TYR A 18 -15.48 13.75 -3.02
CA TYR A 18 -15.80 14.88 -3.88
C TYR A 18 -17.31 15.10 -4.00
N TYR A 19 -18.07 14.02 -4.19
CA TYR A 19 -19.52 14.12 -4.30
C TYR A 19 -20.23 14.33 -2.97
N GLN A 20 -19.67 13.86 -1.86
CA GLN A 20 -20.22 14.06 -0.51
C GLN A 20 -19.93 15.48 0.03
N ASN A 21 -18.83 16.08 -0.37
CA ASN A 21 -18.44 17.40 0.08
C ASN A 21 -19.20 18.50 -0.70
N GLY A 22 -19.60 19.57 0.00
CA GLY A 22 -20.31 20.68 -0.59
C GLY A 22 -19.48 21.54 -1.57
N SER A 23 -18.15 21.47 -1.49
CA SER A 23 -17.24 22.19 -2.40
C SER A 23 -16.86 21.30 -3.59
N LYS A 24 -17.22 21.74 -4.79
CA LYS A 24 -17.00 21.00 -6.04
C LYS A 24 -15.86 21.60 -6.88
N ASN A 25 -14.75 21.95 -6.24
CA ASN A 25 -13.57 22.41 -6.96
C ASN A 25 -12.69 21.22 -7.34
N ILE A 26 -12.68 20.88 -8.63
CA ILE A 26 -11.93 19.71 -9.15
C ILE A 26 -10.42 19.86 -8.99
N ASP A 27 -9.89 21.08 -9.10
CA ASP A 27 -8.45 21.31 -8.98
C ASP A 27 -7.98 21.10 -7.54
N THR A 28 -8.80 21.48 -6.55
CA THR A 28 -8.52 21.20 -5.14
C THR A 28 -8.61 19.70 -4.86
N ALA A 29 -9.63 19.04 -5.39
CA ALA A 29 -9.79 17.59 -5.21
C ALA A 29 -8.68 16.77 -5.90
N GLU A 30 -8.18 17.20 -7.06
CA GLU A 30 -7.02 16.58 -7.69
C GLU A 30 -5.74 16.73 -6.84
N LYS A 31 -5.52 17.92 -6.27
CA LYS A 31 -4.40 18.13 -5.34
C LYS A 31 -4.49 17.20 -4.12
N GLU A 32 -5.70 17.02 -3.60
CA GLU A 32 -5.97 16.09 -2.49
C GLU A 32 -5.67 14.64 -2.89
N LEU A 33 -6.08 14.21 -4.10
CA LEU A 33 -5.73 12.90 -4.64
C LEU A 33 -4.21 12.69 -4.68
N MET A 34 -3.48 13.63 -5.27
CA MET A 34 -2.02 13.52 -5.39
C MET A 34 -1.34 13.53 -4.03
N PHE A 35 -1.83 14.35 -3.10
CA PHE A 35 -1.37 14.36 -1.71
C PHE A 35 -1.64 13.03 -1.00
N SER A 36 -2.84 12.46 -1.15
CA SER A 36 -3.21 11.16 -0.59
C SER A 36 -2.29 10.03 -1.11
N LEU A 37 -1.96 10.04 -2.41
CA LEU A 37 -1.01 9.09 -2.99
C LEU A 37 0.41 9.26 -2.42
N SER A 38 0.89 10.50 -2.23
CA SER A 38 2.19 10.74 -1.60
C SER A 38 2.24 10.21 -0.16
N LYS A 39 1.10 10.22 0.56
CA LYS A 39 1.02 9.66 1.92
C LYS A 39 1.17 8.15 1.97
N ALA A 40 0.75 7.44 0.93
CA ALA A 40 1.03 6.00 0.80
C ALA A 40 2.55 5.74 0.65
N TYR A 41 3.26 6.60 -0.07
CA TYR A 41 4.71 6.53 -0.18
C TYR A 41 5.41 6.87 1.14
N ASP A 42 4.90 7.84 1.89
CA ASP A 42 5.36 8.12 3.26
C ASP A 42 5.24 6.87 4.14
N MET A 43 4.11 6.16 4.09
CA MET A 43 3.89 4.93 4.86
C MET A 43 4.87 3.82 4.45
N TYR A 44 5.14 3.64 3.16
CA TYR A 44 6.11 2.67 2.67
C TYR A 44 7.48 2.88 3.31
N ASN A 45 7.99 4.10 3.29
CA ASN A 45 9.28 4.42 3.91
C ASN A 45 9.23 4.29 5.44
N TYR A 46 8.12 4.67 6.07
CA TYR A 46 7.92 4.57 7.50
C TYR A 46 7.90 3.11 7.98
N LEU A 47 7.30 2.21 7.20
CA LEU A 47 7.32 0.76 7.50
C LEU A 47 8.70 0.14 7.29
N LEU A 48 9.48 0.60 6.31
CA LEU A 48 10.90 0.20 6.21
C LEU A 48 11.70 0.69 7.41
N ALA A 49 11.47 1.93 7.86
CA ALA A 49 12.11 2.48 9.04
C ALA A 49 11.72 1.76 10.34
N LEU A 50 10.55 1.10 10.39
CA LEU A 50 10.17 0.26 11.53
C LEU A 50 11.17 -0.88 11.77
N ILE A 51 11.65 -1.53 10.71
CA ILE A 51 12.68 -2.58 10.80
C ILE A 51 13.93 -2.04 11.50
N VAL A 52 14.35 -0.83 11.13
CA VAL A 52 15.49 -0.14 11.77
C VAL A 52 15.18 0.16 13.24
N GLY A 53 13.99 0.67 13.55
CA GLY A 53 13.56 0.95 14.91
C GLY A 53 13.59 -0.28 15.82
N ILE A 54 13.05 -1.41 15.32
CA ILE A 54 13.07 -2.70 16.03
C ILE A 54 14.51 -3.17 16.27
N THR A 55 15.38 -3.04 15.28
CA THR A 55 16.79 -3.45 15.41
C THR A 55 17.53 -2.61 16.46
N ARG A 56 17.25 -1.30 16.50
CA ARG A 56 17.80 -0.40 17.53
C ARG A 56 17.28 -0.76 18.91
N GLU A 57 16.01 -1.09 19.04
CA GLU A 57 15.45 -1.56 20.32
C GLU A 57 16.09 -2.88 20.76
N ALA A 58 16.26 -3.85 19.86
CA ALA A 58 16.98 -5.09 20.13
C ALA A 58 18.41 -4.83 20.63
N ARG A 59 19.12 -3.87 20.02
CA ARG A 59 20.48 -3.49 20.42
C ARG A 59 20.52 -2.96 21.84
N ARG A 60 19.58 -2.09 22.22
CA ARG A 60 19.45 -1.59 23.61
C ARG A 60 19.26 -2.74 24.61
N HIS A 61 18.40 -3.71 24.27
CA HIS A 61 18.20 -4.89 25.12
C HIS A 61 19.46 -5.73 25.28
N VAL A 62 20.20 -5.95 24.20
CA VAL A 62 21.47 -6.73 24.23
C VAL A 62 22.52 -5.99 25.07
N GLU A 63 22.68 -4.69 24.92
CA GLU A 63 23.63 -3.86 25.71
C GLU A 63 23.35 -3.94 27.21
N VAL A 64 22.07 -3.92 27.59
CA VAL A 64 21.67 -4.10 29.01
C VAL A 64 22.00 -5.53 29.49
N ALA A 65 21.70 -6.54 28.67
CA ALA A 65 22.00 -7.93 29.00
C ALA A 65 23.50 -8.22 29.10
N GLU A 66 24.32 -7.63 28.21
CA GLU A 66 25.79 -7.71 28.27
C GLU A 66 26.35 -7.08 29.57
N SER A 67 25.84 -5.90 29.92
CA SER A 67 26.25 -5.21 31.14
C SER A 67 25.91 -6.02 32.40
N LYS A 68 24.74 -6.68 32.39
CA LYS A 68 24.34 -7.60 33.47
C LYS A 68 25.23 -8.84 33.50
N ALA A 69 25.47 -9.46 32.35
CA ALA A 69 26.32 -10.67 32.26
C ALA A 69 27.76 -10.40 32.76
N LYS A 70 28.33 -9.26 32.37
CA LYS A 70 29.66 -8.83 32.86
C LYS A 70 29.70 -8.69 34.39
N ARG A 71 28.68 -8.10 34.99
CA ARG A 71 28.59 -7.89 36.45
C ARG A 71 28.40 -9.20 37.22
N GLU A 72 27.57 -10.12 36.64
CA GLU A 72 27.18 -11.36 37.30
C GLU A 72 28.07 -12.55 36.93
N GLY A 73 29.01 -12.39 35.99
CA GLY A 73 29.88 -13.48 35.52
C GLY A 73 29.12 -14.57 34.75
N THR A 74 27.98 -14.23 34.14
CA THR A 74 27.16 -15.15 33.33
C THR A 74 27.57 -15.12 31.86
N PRO A 75 27.17 -16.13 31.03
CA PRO A 75 27.44 -16.10 29.59
C PRO A 75 26.91 -14.86 28.91
N MET A 76 27.68 -14.34 27.93
CA MET A 76 27.28 -13.15 27.14
C MET A 76 26.11 -13.51 26.25
N PRO A 77 25.15 -12.55 26.05
CA PRO A 77 24.04 -12.75 25.13
C PRO A 77 24.55 -12.85 23.68
N SER A 78 23.81 -13.55 22.84
CA SER A 78 24.08 -13.58 21.41
C SER A 78 23.80 -12.21 20.77
N THR A 79 24.70 -11.80 19.89
CA THR A 79 24.58 -10.56 19.12
C THR A 79 24.13 -10.80 17.67
N LYS A 80 23.82 -12.08 17.29
CA LYS A 80 23.50 -12.47 15.92
C LYS A 80 22.37 -11.62 15.30
N PHE A 81 21.27 -11.42 16.04
CA PHE A 81 20.12 -10.63 15.55
C PHE A 81 20.45 -9.15 15.37
N VAL A 82 21.15 -8.55 16.32
CA VAL A 82 21.46 -7.10 16.28
C VAL A 82 22.52 -6.72 15.25
N TYR A 83 23.32 -7.72 14.80
CA TYR A 83 24.26 -7.59 13.70
C TYR A 83 23.78 -8.22 12.40
N ASN A 84 22.48 -8.48 12.28
CA ASN A 84 21.86 -8.92 11.03
C ASN A 84 22.24 -7.95 9.89
N ARG A 85 22.87 -8.47 8.85
CA ARG A 85 23.50 -7.67 7.78
C ARG A 85 22.47 -6.90 6.96
N PHE A 86 21.30 -7.50 6.72
CA PHE A 86 20.21 -6.80 6.01
C PHE A 86 19.70 -5.61 6.84
N ALA A 87 19.46 -5.79 8.13
CA ALA A 87 18.98 -4.73 9.00
C ALA A 87 20.00 -3.58 9.13
N LEU A 88 21.29 -3.89 9.24
CA LEU A 88 22.36 -2.89 9.24
C LEU A 88 22.46 -2.16 7.89
N GLN A 89 22.32 -2.88 6.78
CA GLN A 89 22.32 -2.26 5.45
C GLN A 89 21.14 -1.30 5.31
N LEU A 90 19.94 -1.69 5.77
CA LEU A 90 18.76 -0.84 5.75
C LEU A 90 18.93 0.40 6.64
N GLU A 91 19.51 0.25 7.84
CA GLU A 91 19.83 1.36 8.74
C GLU A 91 20.79 2.37 8.10
N GLN A 92 21.70 1.90 7.25
CA GLN A 92 22.68 2.73 6.54
C GLN A 92 22.20 3.20 5.16
N ASN A 93 20.99 2.80 4.75
CA ASN A 93 20.47 3.12 3.43
C ASN A 93 20.29 4.63 3.24
N LYS A 94 20.97 5.20 2.23
CA LYS A 94 20.97 6.64 1.99
C LYS A 94 19.59 7.18 1.65
N MET A 95 18.86 6.51 0.76
CA MET A 95 17.53 6.94 0.33
C MET A 95 16.54 6.96 1.50
N LEU A 96 16.56 5.91 2.35
CA LEU A 96 15.69 5.85 3.52
C LEU A 96 16.03 6.96 4.52
N ASN A 97 17.30 7.18 4.80
CA ASN A 97 17.74 8.20 5.75
C ASN A 97 17.40 9.61 5.24
N GLU A 98 17.71 9.92 3.98
CA GLU A 98 17.35 11.21 3.35
C GLU A 98 15.84 11.46 3.41
N PHE A 99 15.03 10.44 3.13
CA PHE A 99 13.58 10.56 3.24
C PHE A 99 13.16 10.82 4.70
N MET A 100 13.63 10.02 5.65
CA MET A 100 13.24 10.12 7.07
C MET A 100 13.67 11.45 7.70
N GLU A 101 14.78 12.06 7.27
CA GLU A 101 15.20 13.40 7.70
C GLU A 101 14.19 14.49 7.34
N THR A 102 13.42 14.30 6.28
CA THR A 102 12.36 15.25 5.88
C THR A 102 11.06 15.06 6.66
N GLN A 103 10.93 13.96 7.40
CA GLN A 103 9.70 13.62 8.13
C GLN A 103 9.73 14.12 9.56
N LYS A 104 8.56 14.50 10.07
CA LYS A 104 8.38 14.85 11.48
C LYS A 104 8.12 13.64 12.38
N LYS A 105 7.76 12.50 11.78
CA LYS A 105 7.39 11.27 12.47
C LYS A 105 8.59 10.35 12.59
N SER A 106 8.80 9.80 13.78
CA SER A 106 9.86 8.83 14.05
C SER A 106 9.32 7.67 14.85
N TRP A 107 9.88 6.48 14.67
CA TRP A 107 9.59 5.33 15.54
C TRP A 107 10.11 5.51 16.96
N ASP A 108 11.06 6.40 17.17
CA ASP A 108 11.54 6.76 18.50
C ASP A 108 10.43 7.44 19.37
N ASP A 109 9.37 7.94 18.74
CA ASP A 109 8.18 8.47 19.41
C ASP A 109 7.26 7.36 19.97
N HIS A 110 7.52 6.08 19.62
CA HIS A 110 6.69 4.93 19.97
C HIS A 110 7.50 3.82 20.69
N PRO A 111 8.24 4.12 21.77
CA PRO A 111 9.13 3.14 22.42
C PRO A 111 8.38 1.92 22.98
N GLU A 112 7.16 2.10 23.48
CA GLU A 112 6.37 0.97 24.02
C GLU A 112 5.94 0.00 22.92
N PHE A 113 5.60 0.51 21.73
CA PHE A 113 5.31 -0.34 20.59
C PHE A 113 6.56 -1.10 20.12
N LEU A 114 7.70 -0.43 19.99
CA LEU A 114 8.95 -1.08 19.59
C LEU A 114 9.36 -2.19 20.57
N LYS A 115 9.21 -1.96 21.86
CA LYS A 115 9.47 -2.96 22.90
C LYS A 115 8.51 -4.15 22.77
N LYS A 116 7.21 -3.89 22.60
CA LYS A 116 6.19 -4.94 22.48
C LYS A 116 6.44 -5.82 21.27
N ILE A 117 6.66 -5.24 20.07
CA ILE A 117 6.92 -6.01 18.86
C ILE A 117 8.25 -6.78 18.94
N TYR A 118 9.29 -6.21 19.56
CA TYR A 118 10.54 -6.90 19.77
C TYR A 118 10.35 -8.14 20.65
N ILE A 119 9.57 -8.07 21.73
CA ILE A 119 9.25 -9.22 22.58
C ILE A 119 8.52 -10.29 21.76
N GLN A 120 7.51 -9.92 20.98
CA GLN A 120 6.78 -10.86 20.09
C GLN A 120 7.74 -11.54 19.11
N ILE A 121 8.70 -10.81 18.56
CA ILE A 121 9.72 -11.36 17.66
C ILE A 121 10.58 -12.40 18.41
N THR A 122 11.11 -12.08 19.59
CA THR A 122 11.99 -12.98 20.34
C THR A 122 11.30 -14.25 20.83
N GLU A 123 9.98 -14.18 21.05
CA GLU A 123 9.16 -15.34 21.43
C GLU A 123 8.77 -16.23 20.23
N SER A 124 8.88 -15.71 19.01
CA SER A 124 8.49 -16.42 17.79
C SER A 124 9.42 -17.59 17.47
N GLN A 125 8.87 -18.64 16.85
CA GLN A 125 9.67 -19.78 16.38
C GLN A 125 10.67 -19.34 15.28
N ILE A 126 10.29 -18.38 14.44
CA ILE A 126 11.14 -17.83 13.36
C ILE A 126 12.45 -17.25 13.93
N TYR A 127 12.35 -16.49 15.02
CA TYR A 127 13.52 -15.93 15.69
C TYR A 127 14.38 -17.02 16.35
N LYS A 128 13.78 -17.97 17.06
CA LYS A 128 14.49 -19.08 17.73
C LYS A 128 15.25 -19.92 16.72
N ASP A 129 14.61 -20.34 15.62
CA ASP A 129 15.24 -21.10 14.56
C ASP A 129 16.43 -20.35 13.93
N TYR A 130 16.30 -19.04 13.73
CA TYR A 130 17.40 -18.22 13.23
C TYR A 130 18.56 -18.13 14.22
N MET A 131 18.28 -17.95 15.50
CA MET A 131 19.33 -17.86 16.54
C MET A 131 20.07 -19.17 16.73
N GLU A 132 19.41 -20.32 16.57
CA GLU A 132 19.98 -21.66 16.69
C GLU A 132 20.66 -22.13 15.39
N SER A 133 20.32 -21.56 14.23
CA SER A 133 20.91 -21.92 12.95
C SER A 133 22.41 -21.62 12.91
N ALA A 134 23.17 -22.53 12.29
CA ALA A 134 24.59 -22.33 11.99
C ALA A 134 24.82 -21.44 10.75
N ASP A 135 23.75 -21.14 10.00
CA ASP A 135 23.83 -20.29 8.80
C ASP A 135 24.22 -18.86 9.20
N ASP A 136 25.23 -18.34 8.53
CA ASP A 136 25.77 -17.00 8.75
C ASP A 136 26.05 -16.34 7.39
N ASP A 137 24.98 -16.00 6.68
CA ASP A 137 25.06 -15.35 5.38
C ASP A 137 23.98 -14.27 5.24
N TYR A 138 24.18 -13.37 4.27
CA TYR A 138 23.28 -12.25 4.01
C TYR A 138 21.86 -12.70 3.60
N LEU A 139 21.75 -13.80 2.84
CA LEU A 139 20.44 -14.27 2.36
C LEU A 139 19.59 -14.78 3.54
N THR A 140 20.21 -15.49 4.47
CA THR A 140 19.56 -15.93 5.72
C THR A 140 19.11 -14.74 6.55
N ASP A 141 19.94 -13.71 6.68
CA ASP A 141 19.63 -12.47 7.40
C ASP A 141 18.45 -11.72 6.77
N ARG A 142 18.46 -11.58 5.46
CA ARG A 142 17.37 -10.92 4.70
C ARG A 142 16.08 -11.72 4.79
N GLU A 143 16.15 -13.03 4.65
CA GLU A 143 14.98 -13.91 4.70
C GLU A 143 14.34 -13.95 6.08
N LEU A 144 15.12 -13.83 7.17
CA LEU A 144 14.60 -13.65 8.52
C LEU A 144 13.65 -12.43 8.56
N TRP A 145 14.11 -11.27 8.13
CA TRP A 145 13.30 -10.06 8.15
C TRP A 145 12.09 -10.13 7.24
N ARG A 146 12.21 -10.79 6.09
CA ARG A 146 11.05 -11.04 5.22
C ARG A 146 9.99 -11.89 5.93
N LYS A 147 10.40 -12.94 6.65
CA LYS A 147 9.49 -13.78 7.43
C LYS A 147 8.88 -13.01 8.61
N ILE A 148 9.69 -12.30 9.39
CA ILE A 148 9.21 -11.45 10.50
C ILE A 148 8.17 -10.46 9.99
N TYR A 149 8.46 -9.75 8.90
CA TYR A 149 7.55 -8.76 8.36
C TYR A 149 6.19 -9.38 8.01
N ARG A 150 6.19 -10.48 7.28
CA ARG A 150 4.97 -11.13 6.83
C ARG A 150 4.14 -11.77 7.94
N THR A 151 4.76 -12.22 9.01
CA THR A 151 4.05 -13.01 10.04
C THR A 151 3.78 -12.25 11.32
N LEU A 152 4.54 -11.20 11.63
CA LEU A 152 4.46 -10.48 12.90
C LEU A 152 4.18 -8.98 12.74
N ILE A 153 4.49 -8.40 11.57
CA ILE A 153 4.33 -6.97 11.32
C ILE A 153 3.11 -6.69 10.42
N GLN A 154 2.97 -7.40 9.31
CA GLN A 154 1.97 -7.13 8.28
C GLN A 154 0.53 -7.07 8.83
N ASP A 155 0.13 -8.07 9.61
CA ASP A 155 -1.22 -8.17 10.17
C ASP A 155 -1.23 -7.93 11.70
N ASN A 156 -0.39 -6.99 12.15
CA ASN A 156 -0.29 -6.67 13.58
C ASN A 156 -1.32 -5.62 13.98
N PRO A 157 -2.32 -5.95 14.84
CA PRO A 157 -3.40 -5.04 15.18
C PRO A 157 -2.93 -3.81 15.97
N ASP A 158 -1.84 -3.92 16.74
CA ASP A 158 -1.28 -2.76 17.46
C ASP A 158 -0.61 -1.79 16.48
N LEU A 159 0.05 -2.31 15.44
CA LEU A 159 0.60 -1.49 14.37
C LEU A 159 -0.50 -0.80 13.58
N ASP A 160 -1.56 -1.53 13.22
CA ASP A 160 -2.68 -0.99 12.46
C ASP A 160 -3.34 0.17 13.22
N ALA A 161 -3.64 -0.02 14.51
CA ALA A 161 -4.19 1.03 15.37
C ALA A 161 -3.26 2.27 15.46
N LEU A 162 -1.95 2.05 15.60
CA LEU A 162 -0.98 3.12 15.66
C LEU A 162 -0.87 3.91 14.35
N LEU A 163 -0.91 3.23 13.20
CA LEU A 163 -0.88 3.87 11.89
C LEU A 163 -2.16 4.67 11.63
N GLU A 164 -3.31 4.13 12.02
CA GLU A 164 -4.62 4.78 11.90
C GLU A 164 -4.67 6.10 12.70
N GLU A 165 -4.12 6.10 13.92
CA GLU A 165 -4.01 7.32 14.73
C GLU A 165 -3.09 8.38 14.12
N GLN A 166 -2.08 7.96 13.35
CA GLN A 166 -1.10 8.87 12.77
C GLN A 166 -1.56 9.55 11.49
N SER A 167 -2.39 8.90 10.68
CA SER A 167 -2.81 9.44 9.39
C SER A 167 -4.07 8.77 8.87
N LEU A 168 -5.11 9.57 8.67
CA LEU A 168 -6.35 9.14 8.03
C LEU A 168 -6.15 8.64 6.58
N TYR A 169 -5.04 9.05 5.94
CA TYR A 169 -4.72 8.63 4.57
C TYR A 169 -4.19 7.19 4.49
N TRP A 170 -3.86 6.56 5.61
CA TRP A 170 -3.19 5.25 5.65
C TRP A 170 -4.14 4.07 5.82
N ASN A 171 -5.40 4.31 6.23
CA ASN A 171 -6.33 3.28 6.67
C ASN A 171 -6.51 2.13 5.68
N ASP A 172 -6.69 2.43 4.38
CA ASP A 172 -6.97 1.43 3.37
C ASP A 172 -5.76 1.08 2.48
N ASP A 173 -4.62 1.72 2.72
CA ASP A 173 -3.45 1.57 1.85
C ASP A 173 -2.51 0.47 2.30
N LYS A 174 -2.56 0.11 3.58
CA LYS A 174 -1.55 -0.71 4.23
C LYS A 174 -1.35 -2.05 3.55
N GLU A 175 -2.43 -2.74 3.19
CA GLU A 175 -2.35 -4.05 2.53
C GLU A 175 -1.53 -3.99 1.23
N VAL A 176 -1.78 -2.97 0.40
CA VAL A 176 -1.02 -2.76 -0.84
C VAL A 176 0.42 -2.35 -0.54
N VAL A 177 0.62 -1.43 0.40
CA VAL A 177 1.96 -0.95 0.79
C VAL A 177 2.81 -2.07 1.37
N ASP A 178 2.26 -2.96 2.19
CA ASP A 178 2.94 -4.13 2.74
C ASP A 178 3.54 -5.01 1.63
N THR A 179 2.83 -5.18 0.51
CA THR A 179 3.34 -5.95 -0.64
C THR A 179 4.62 -5.33 -1.21
N PHE A 180 4.69 -4.00 -1.24
CA PHE A 180 5.87 -3.26 -1.71
C PHE A 180 7.02 -3.31 -0.71
N VAL A 181 6.74 -3.27 0.58
CA VAL A 181 7.77 -3.46 1.62
C VAL A 181 8.40 -4.86 1.47
N VAL A 182 7.59 -5.91 1.37
CA VAL A 182 8.07 -7.28 1.17
C VAL A 182 8.86 -7.41 -0.14
N LYS A 183 8.41 -6.79 -1.23
CA LYS A 183 9.13 -6.76 -2.51
C LYS A 183 10.48 -6.06 -2.37
N THR A 184 10.54 -4.97 -1.62
CA THR A 184 11.78 -4.25 -1.34
C THR A 184 12.77 -5.12 -0.57
N ILE A 185 12.34 -5.76 0.51
CA ILE A 185 13.19 -6.68 1.28
C ILE A 185 13.81 -7.75 0.35
N LYS A 186 13.01 -8.37 -0.52
CA LYS A 186 13.48 -9.38 -1.48
C LYS A 186 14.51 -8.86 -2.49
N ARG A 187 14.47 -7.57 -2.83
CA ARG A 187 15.35 -6.95 -3.84
C ARG A 187 16.68 -6.49 -3.26
N PHE A 188 16.82 -6.45 -1.94
CA PHE A 188 18.08 -6.07 -1.32
C PHE A 188 19.20 -7.06 -1.65
N GLU A 189 20.34 -6.53 -2.06
CA GLU A 189 21.55 -7.29 -2.34
C GLU A 189 22.72 -6.69 -1.56
N GLU A 190 23.51 -7.53 -0.91
CA GLU A 190 24.62 -7.13 -0.06
C GLU A 190 25.62 -6.23 -0.80
N LYS A 191 25.89 -6.54 -2.08
CA LYS A 191 26.83 -5.79 -2.93
C LYS A 191 26.46 -4.30 -3.10
N ASN A 192 25.18 -3.95 -2.98
CA ASN A 192 24.70 -2.57 -3.15
C ASN A 192 24.94 -1.70 -1.90
N SER A 193 25.27 -2.33 -0.76
CA SER A 193 25.59 -1.63 0.50
C SER A 193 24.55 -0.53 0.83
N SER A 194 24.99 0.64 1.29
CA SER A 194 24.13 1.78 1.62
C SER A 194 23.46 2.45 0.40
N ASN A 195 23.87 2.09 -0.81
CA ASN A 195 23.33 2.63 -2.07
C ASN A 195 22.24 1.74 -2.68
N GLN A 196 21.76 0.71 -1.97
CA GLN A 196 20.63 -0.08 -2.44
C GLN A 196 19.44 0.82 -2.76
N GLU A 197 18.96 0.75 -3.99
CA GLU A 197 17.80 1.52 -4.42
C GLU A 197 16.51 0.99 -3.76
N LEU A 198 15.72 1.90 -3.23
CA LEU A 198 14.34 1.66 -2.81
C LEU A 198 13.40 1.81 -4.01
N LEU A 199 12.15 1.40 -3.85
CA LEU A 199 11.16 1.66 -4.89
C LEU A 199 10.92 3.17 -5.00
N PRO A 200 10.89 3.72 -6.23
CA PRO A 200 10.54 5.12 -6.44
C PRO A 200 9.07 5.37 -6.07
N GLU A 201 8.70 6.61 -5.83
CA GLU A 201 7.30 6.99 -5.55
C GLU A 201 6.37 6.52 -6.67
N TYR A 202 6.67 6.87 -7.90
CA TYR A 202 6.00 6.36 -9.10
C TYR A 202 7.00 5.59 -9.97
N ASP A 203 6.55 4.52 -10.62
CA ASP A 203 7.39 3.77 -11.56
C ASP A 203 7.64 4.58 -12.85
N SER A 204 6.68 5.46 -13.21
CA SER A 204 6.78 6.34 -14.38
C SER A 204 5.92 7.61 -14.22
N GLU A 205 6.22 8.66 -15.00
CA GLU A 205 5.36 9.83 -15.13
C GLU A 205 3.99 9.46 -15.74
N GLU A 206 3.91 8.38 -16.53
CA GLU A 206 2.65 7.87 -17.09
C GLU A 206 1.68 7.44 -15.98
N ASP A 207 2.15 6.83 -14.90
CA ASP A 207 1.29 6.42 -13.77
C ASP A 207 0.78 7.64 -12.99
N LYS A 208 1.60 8.67 -12.85
CA LYS A 208 1.18 9.93 -12.25
C LYS A 208 0.12 10.64 -13.10
N ASP A 209 0.33 10.67 -14.41
CA ASP A 209 -0.66 11.19 -15.37
C ASP A 209 -1.93 10.34 -15.41
N TYR A 210 -1.82 9.02 -15.27
CA TYR A 210 -2.97 8.13 -15.20
C TYR A 210 -3.87 8.51 -14.03
N ALA A 211 -3.32 8.75 -12.83
CA ALA A 211 -4.10 9.15 -11.67
C ALA A 211 -4.92 10.42 -11.93
N ARG A 212 -4.27 11.46 -12.46
CA ARG A 212 -4.92 12.73 -12.77
C ARG A 212 -5.99 12.61 -13.85
N LYS A 213 -5.66 11.95 -14.96
CA LYS A 213 -6.58 11.77 -16.09
C LYS A 213 -7.80 10.95 -15.71
N LEU A 214 -7.60 9.87 -14.96
CA LEU A 214 -8.72 9.03 -14.49
C LEU A 214 -9.67 9.83 -13.60
N PHE A 215 -9.14 10.53 -12.59
CA PHE A 215 -9.95 11.31 -11.67
C PHE A 215 -10.72 12.42 -12.39
N ARG A 216 -10.03 13.20 -13.23
CA ARG A 216 -10.69 14.27 -14.01
C ARG A 216 -11.75 13.75 -14.96
N ALA A 217 -11.44 12.70 -15.73
CA ALA A 217 -12.41 12.10 -16.63
C ALA A 217 -13.65 11.59 -15.89
N THR A 218 -13.47 10.99 -14.73
CA THR A 218 -14.57 10.52 -13.87
C THR A 218 -15.52 11.65 -13.47
N ILE A 219 -14.97 12.77 -13.01
CA ILE A 219 -15.77 13.91 -12.53
C ILE A 219 -16.37 14.70 -13.69
N MET A 220 -15.57 15.02 -14.70
CA MET A 220 -16.00 15.91 -15.80
C MET A 220 -17.06 15.27 -16.70
N ASN A 221 -17.03 13.96 -16.87
CA ASN A 221 -18.00 13.23 -17.70
C ASN A 221 -19.01 12.43 -16.86
N GLY A 222 -19.15 12.75 -15.58
CA GLY A 222 -19.96 11.98 -14.64
C GLY A 222 -21.43 11.82 -15.07
N GLU A 223 -22.05 12.88 -15.56
CA GLU A 223 -23.44 12.85 -16.05
C GLU A 223 -23.60 11.92 -17.27
N GLU A 224 -22.63 11.91 -18.18
CA GLU A 224 -22.63 11.03 -19.34
C GLU A 224 -22.50 9.57 -18.94
N TYR A 225 -21.58 9.28 -17.99
CA TYR A 225 -21.37 7.91 -17.51
C TYR A 225 -22.57 7.38 -16.73
N GLN A 226 -23.21 8.22 -15.93
CA GLN A 226 -24.46 7.86 -15.24
C GLN A 226 -25.61 7.62 -16.21
N ARG A 227 -25.67 8.37 -17.33
CA ARG A 227 -26.64 8.08 -18.41
C ARG A 227 -26.41 6.70 -19.01
N TYR A 228 -25.16 6.30 -19.29
CA TYR A 228 -24.85 4.95 -19.79
C TYR A 228 -25.30 3.86 -18.80
N MET A 229 -25.10 4.08 -17.51
CA MET A 229 -25.58 3.16 -16.47
C MET A 229 -27.11 3.08 -16.45
N SER A 230 -27.80 4.22 -16.55
CA SER A 230 -29.27 4.27 -16.59
C SER A 230 -29.85 3.58 -17.84
N GLU A 231 -29.25 3.76 -19.00
CA GLU A 231 -29.64 3.10 -20.25
C GLU A 231 -29.45 1.59 -20.20
N ALA A 232 -28.37 1.11 -19.60
CA ALA A 232 -28.08 -0.31 -19.43
C ALA A 232 -28.96 -0.97 -18.37
N SER A 233 -29.47 -0.19 -17.41
CA SER A 233 -30.27 -0.69 -16.28
C SER A 233 -31.77 -0.80 -16.56
N ARG A 234 -32.22 -0.78 -17.82
CA ARG A 234 -33.66 -0.81 -18.20
C ARG A 234 -34.49 -1.90 -17.53
N ASN A 235 -33.86 -2.98 -17.10
CA ASN A 235 -34.46 -4.11 -16.38
C ASN A 235 -34.16 -4.09 -14.87
N TRP A 236 -33.51 -3.03 -14.34
CA TRP A 236 -33.07 -2.93 -12.96
C TRP A 236 -33.44 -1.56 -12.40
N ASP A 237 -33.87 -1.52 -11.16
CA ASP A 237 -34.19 -0.28 -10.49
C ASP A 237 -32.90 0.44 -10.06
N PHE A 238 -32.40 1.34 -10.91
CA PHE A 238 -31.18 2.16 -10.65
C PHE A 238 -31.26 2.93 -9.32
N SER A 239 -32.47 3.27 -8.85
CA SER A 239 -32.69 3.99 -7.60
C SER A 239 -32.36 3.17 -6.34
N ARG A 240 -32.22 1.86 -6.49
CA ARG A 240 -31.87 0.92 -5.40
C ARG A 240 -30.40 0.61 -5.29
N LEU A 241 -29.56 1.15 -6.18
CA LEU A 241 -28.13 0.94 -6.14
C LEU A 241 -27.53 1.68 -4.93
N ALA A 242 -26.56 1.03 -4.29
CA ALA A 242 -25.73 1.70 -3.32
C ALA A 242 -24.95 2.83 -4.03
N TYR A 243 -24.83 3.96 -3.38
CA TYR A 243 -24.11 5.11 -3.94
C TYR A 243 -22.67 4.76 -4.31
N MET A 244 -22.01 3.93 -3.53
CA MET A 244 -20.67 3.44 -3.82
C MET A 244 -20.61 2.62 -5.11
N ASP A 245 -21.64 1.80 -5.42
CA ASP A 245 -21.72 1.06 -6.68
C ASP A 245 -21.71 2.00 -7.88
N ILE A 246 -22.47 3.09 -7.79
CA ILE A 246 -22.52 4.12 -8.82
C ILE A 246 -21.14 4.77 -9.02
N VAL A 247 -20.47 5.13 -7.93
CA VAL A 247 -19.12 5.71 -7.97
C VAL A 247 -18.13 4.76 -8.62
N ILE A 248 -18.10 3.49 -8.20
CA ILE A 248 -17.18 2.49 -8.73
C ILE A 248 -17.42 2.27 -10.23
N MET A 249 -18.68 2.11 -10.66
CA MET A 249 -19.01 1.93 -12.07
C MET A 249 -18.65 3.17 -12.90
N GLN A 250 -18.87 4.37 -12.38
CA GLN A 250 -18.52 5.62 -13.04
C GLN A 250 -17.02 5.71 -13.31
N ILE A 251 -16.18 5.32 -12.34
CA ILE A 251 -14.73 5.30 -12.50
C ILE A 251 -14.31 4.23 -13.51
N ALA A 252 -14.92 3.04 -13.46
CA ALA A 252 -14.65 1.97 -14.42
C ALA A 252 -14.94 2.41 -15.87
N ILE A 253 -16.08 3.08 -16.11
CA ILE A 253 -16.44 3.61 -17.42
C ILE A 253 -15.42 4.69 -17.84
N ALA A 254 -15.04 5.58 -16.92
CA ALA A 254 -14.03 6.61 -17.17
C ALA A 254 -12.69 5.97 -17.59
N GLU A 255 -12.25 4.91 -16.92
CA GLU A 255 -11.03 4.20 -17.28
C GLU A 255 -11.13 3.56 -18.66
N MET A 256 -12.23 2.86 -18.94
CA MET A 256 -12.45 2.24 -20.25
C MET A 256 -12.46 3.25 -21.40
N MET A 257 -13.06 4.41 -21.18
CA MET A 257 -13.17 5.47 -22.20
C MET A 257 -11.86 6.26 -22.39
N THR A 258 -11.12 6.47 -21.33
CA THR A 258 -9.94 7.38 -21.34
C THR A 258 -8.65 6.68 -21.73
N PHE A 259 -8.52 5.37 -21.44
CA PHE A 259 -7.27 4.62 -21.63
C PHE A 259 -7.44 3.48 -22.64
N PRO A 260 -7.23 3.75 -23.95
CA PRO A 260 -7.41 2.71 -24.99
C PRO A 260 -6.48 1.51 -24.84
N SER A 261 -5.31 1.68 -24.21
CA SER A 261 -4.32 0.62 -23.97
C SER A 261 -4.71 -0.37 -22.86
N ILE A 262 -5.68 -0.01 -22.00
CA ILE A 262 -6.15 -0.90 -20.93
C ILE A 262 -7.29 -1.75 -21.48
N PRO A 263 -7.18 -3.09 -21.50
CA PRO A 263 -8.26 -3.97 -21.95
C PRO A 263 -9.52 -3.81 -21.09
N ILE A 264 -10.69 -3.90 -21.71
CA ILE A 264 -12.00 -3.82 -21.02
C ILE A 264 -12.08 -4.81 -19.86
N SER A 265 -11.68 -6.06 -20.10
CA SER A 265 -11.70 -7.11 -19.06
C SER A 265 -10.84 -6.78 -17.85
N VAL A 266 -9.71 -6.08 -18.03
CA VAL A 266 -8.87 -5.64 -16.93
C VAL A 266 -9.61 -4.59 -16.10
N SER A 267 -10.15 -3.55 -16.75
CA SER A 267 -10.92 -2.53 -16.03
C SER A 267 -12.10 -3.15 -15.26
N ILE A 268 -12.89 -4.02 -15.90
CA ILE A 268 -14.02 -4.66 -15.23
C ILE A 268 -13.56 -5.46 -14.00
N ASN A 269 -12.54 -6.30 -14.14
CA ASN A 269 -12.05 -7.13 -13.05
C ASN A 269 -11.55 -6.30 -11.87
N GLU A 270 -10.75 -5.26 -12.12
CA GLU A 270 -10.21 -4.40 -11.08
C GLU A 270 -11.31 -3.70 -10.27
N TYR A 271 -12.32 -3.16 -10.95
CA TYR A 271 -13.42 -2.47 -10.25
C TYR A 271 -14.41 -3.43 -9.58
N VAL A 272 -14.55 -4.65 -10.07
CA VAL A 272 -15.30 -5.72 -9.39
C VAL A 272 -14.59 -6.12 -8.08
N GLU A 273 -13.26 -6.22 -8.06
CA GLU A 273 -12.50 -6.47 -6.82
C GLU A 273 -12.66 -5.31 -5.83
N LEU A 274 -12.60 -4.06 -6.29
CA LEU A 274 -12.85 -2.89 -5.44
C LEU A 274 -14.27 -2.89 -4.86
N ALA A 275 -15.26 -3.33 -5.62
CA ALA A 275 -16.64 -3.43 -5.14
C ALA A 275 -16.81 -4.44 -4.00
N LYS A 276 -16.02 -5.51 -3.97
CA LYS A 276 -16.04 -6.47 -2.85
C LYS A 276 -15.56 -5.85 -1.54
N VAL A 277 -14.66 -4.88 -1.62
CA VAL A 277 -14.09 -4.20 -0.44
C VAL A 277 -14.96 -3.01 -0.01
N TYR A 278 -15.39 -2.17 -0.95
CA TYR A 278 -16.01 -0.87 -0.67
C TYR A 278 -17.54 -0.88 -0.73
N SER A 279 -18.16 -1.96 -1.18
CA SER A 279 -19.61 -2.04 -1.30
C SER A 279 -20.19 -3.30 -0.66
N THR A 280 -21.35 -3.76 -1.12
CA THR A 280 -22.02 -4.93 -0.52
C THR A 280 -21.54 -6.24 -1.16
N PRO A 281 -21.64 -7.39 -0.46
CA PRO A 281 -21.26 -8.69 -1.04
C PRO A 281 -21.98 -9.05 -2.35
N ARG A 282 -23.17 -8.44 -2.59
CA ARG A 282 -23.97 -8.65 -3.81
C ARG A 282 -23.59 -7.72 -4.95
N SER A 283 -22.92 -6.61 -4.65
CA SER A 283 -22.58 -5.55 -5.60
C SER A 283 -21.63 -6.02 -6.68
N ALA A 284 -20.64 -6.85 -6.33
CA ALA A 284 -19.61 -7.31 -7.28
C ALA A 284 -20.20 -8.01 -8.52
N GLY A 285 -21.16 -8.94 -8.31
CA GLY A 285 -21.83 -9.63 -9.43
C GLY A 285 -22.69 -8.68 -10.29
N TYR A 286 -23.39 -7.77 -9.64
CA TYR A 286 -24.18 -6.74 -10.31
C TYR A 286 -23.32 -5.80 -11.14
N ILE A 287 -22.27 -5.24 -10.55
CA ILE A 287 -21.32 -4.34 -11.22
C ILE A 287 -20.67 -5.02 -12.42
N ASN A 288 -20.26 -6.29 -12.27
CA ASN A 288 -19.69 -7.03 -13.38
C ASN A 288 -20.66 -7.11 -14.58
N GLY A 289 -21.90 -7.50 -14.34
CA GLY A 289 -22.91 -7.60 -15.41
C GLY A 289 -23.24 -6.26 -16.06
N MET A 290 -23.34 -5.19 -15.25
CA MET A 290 -23.61 -3.84 -15.75
C MET A 290 -22.46 -3.28 -16.57
N LEU A 291 -21.23 -3.40 -16.12
CA LEU A 291 -20.05 -2.92 -16.85
C LEU A 291 -19.85 -3.66 -18.15
N ASP A 292 -20.09 -4.98 -18.17
CA ASP A 292 -20.02 -5.79 -19.38
C ASP A 292 -21.07 -5.32 -20.41
N ALA A 293 -22.31 -5.16 -19.99
CA ALA A 293 -23.38 -4.67 -20.87
C ALA A 293 -23.10 -3.26 -21.42
N ILE A 294 -22.62 -2.35 -20.58
CA ILE A 294 -22.25 -0.98 -20.99
C ILE A 294 -21.09 -1.03 -21.99
N ALA A 295 -20.05 -1.80 -21.69
CA ALA A 295 -18.88 -1.92 -22.57
C ALA A 295 -19.28 -2.47 -23.95
N HIS A 296 -20.09 -3.53 -24.02
CA HIS A 296 -20.61 -4.07 -25.28
C HIS A 296 -21.41 -3.04 -26.07
N HIS A 297 -22.29 -2.29 -25.40
CA HIS A 297 -23.08 -1.23 -26.05
C HIS A 297 -22.18 -0.13 -26.63
N LEU A 298 -21.18 0.33 -25.86
CA LEU A 298 -20.26 1.38 -26.28
C LEU A 298 -19.34 0.95 -27.42
N VAL A 299 -18.87 -0.30 -27.42
CA VAL A 299 -18.09 -0.85 -28.54
C VAL A 299 -18.94 -0.95 -29.79
N ASN A 300 -20.16 -1.52 -29.71
CA ASN A 300 -21.06 -1.69 -30.84
C ASN A 300 -21.54 -0.36 -31.47
N SER A 301 -21.63 0.69 -30.64
CA SER A 301 -21.98 2.05 -31.10
C SER A 301 -20.76 2.85 -31.60
N GLY A 302 -19.56 2.28 -31.58
CA GLY A 302 -18.32 2.94 -31.99
C GLY A 302 -17.84 4.04 -31.04
N ARG A 303 -18.43 4.14 -29.84
CA ARG A 303 -18.05 5.16 -28.82
C ARG A 303 -16.83 4.73 -28.00
N LEU A 304 -16.61 3.44 -27.85
CA LEU A 304 -15.47 2.87 -27.13
C LEU A 304 -14.54 2.17 -28.11
N ILE A 305 -13.34 2.70 -28.27
CA ILE A 305 -12.31 2.17 -29.16
C ILE A 305 -11.13 1.71 -28.29
N LYS A 306 -10.71 0.46 -28.45
CA LYS A 306 -9.54 -0.11 -27.80
C LYS A 306 -8.43 -0.40 -28.80
N MET A 307 -7.18 -0.23 -28.36
CA MET A 307 -6.04 -0.68 -29.14
C MET A 307 -6.07 -2.21 -29.24
N VAL A 308 -6.07 -2.73 -30.46
CA VAL A 308 -5.85 -4.15 -30.70
C VAL A 308 -4.35 -4.38 -30.52
N ARG A 309 -3.99 -5.25 -29.57
CA ARG A 309 -2.59 -5.72 -29.42
C ARG A 309 -2.33 -6.87 -30.37
#